data_b0aeac200149ede472881ad4181ac523
#
_entry.id   b0aeac200149ede472881ad4181ac523
#
_cell.length_a   1.000
_cell.length_b   1.000
_cell.length_c   1.000
_cell.angle_alpha   90.00
_cell.angle_beta   90.00
_cell.angle_gamma   90.00
#
_symmetry.space_group_name_H-M   'P 1'
#
loop_
_entity.id
_entity.type
_entity.pdbx_description
1 polymer ?
#
loop_
_entity_poly.entity_id
_entity_poly.type
_entity_poly.pdbx_seq_one_letter_code
_entity_poly.pdbx_strand_id
1 'polypeptide(L)'
;ADKYNGMDRFECRKALIADLQESGVCFKIEKHLHSVGHSERSGAVVEPYLSKQWFVAMKPLADKVLENQKDEDGKVNFYPPRFEHTLNTWMENIQDWCISRQLWWGHRIPAWYHKETGEVYVDVNPPKDIENYVQDEDVLDTWYSSALFPFSTLGWPDLESEDFKRYYPNSCLVTGYDII
;
A
#
# COMPACT_ATOMS: atom_id res chain seq x y z
N ALA A 1 4.09 22.84 -21.28
CA ALA A 1 3.59 21.50 -20.96
C ALA A 1 2.37 21.12 -21.80
N ASP A 2 1.50 22.08 -22.16
CA ASP A 2 0.19 21.81 -22.78
C ASP A 2 0.28 21.16 -24.17
N LYS A 3 1.34 21.44 -24.93
CA LYS A 3 1.51 20.85 -26.26
C LYS A 3 1.75 19.34 -26.25
N TYR A 4 2.14 18.76 -25.11
CA TYR A 4 2.38 17.31 -24.98
C TYR A 4 1.21 16.60 -24.29
N ASN A 5 0.21 17.33 -23.83
CA ASN A 5 -0.92 16.77 -23.14
C ASN A 5 -1.75 15.87 -24.07
N GLY A 6 -2.05 14.65 -23.62
CA GLY A 6 -2.79 13.65 -24.41
C GLY A 6 -1.97 12.87 -25.43
N MET A 7 -0.67 13.11 -25.57
CA MET A 7 0.21 12.31 -26.43
C MET A 7 0.53 10.96 -25.77
N ASP A 8 0.73 9.92 -26.60
CA ASP A 8 1.38 8.68 -26.13
C ASP A 8 2.77 9.02 -25.57
N ARG A 9 3.14 8.37 -24.47
CA ARG A 9 4.39 8.67 -23.73
C ARG A 9 5.65 8.52 -24.58
N PHE A 10 5.70 7.57 -25.48
CA PHE A 10 6.86 7.36 -26.35
C PHE A 10 6.93 8.40 -27.47
N GLU A 11 5.78 8.79 -28.01
CA GLU A 11 5.70 9.89 -28.99
C GLU A 11 5.98 11.25 -28.32
N CYS A 12 5.48 11.46 -27.12
CA CYS A 12 5.80 12.62 -26.31
C CYS A 12 7.30 12.76 -26.06
N ARG A 13 7.97 11.68 -25.72
CA ARG A 13 9.44 11.66 -25.50
C ARG A 13 10.20 12.07 -26.76
N LYS A 14 9.80 11.54 -27.94
CA LYS A 14 10.41 11.92 -29.22
C LYS A 14 10.21 13.41 -29.53
N ALA A 15 8.97 13.90 -29.37
CA ALA A 15 8.64 15.29 -29.61
C ALA A 15 9.41 16.24 -28.67
N LEU A 16 9.47 15.89 -27.38
CA LEU A 16 10.21 16.70 -26.39
C LEU A 16 11.70 16.76 -26.73
N ILE A 17 12.31 15.64 -27.11
CA ILE A 17 13.73 15.62 -27.49
C ILE A 17 13.98 16.50 -28.71
N ALA A 18 13.10 16.45 -29.72
CA ALA A 18 13.22 17.29 -30.92
C ALA A 18 13.14 18.79 -30.55
N ASP A 19 12.20 19.17 -29.72
CA ASP A 19 12.07 20.57 -29.24
C ASP A 19 13.29 21.04 -28.43
N LEU A 20 13.85 20.18 -27.58
CA LEU A 20 15.05 20.50 -26.81
C LEU A 20 16.29 20.65 -27.70
N GLN A 21 16.37 19.89 -28.81
CA GLN A 21 17.41 20.06 -29.80
C GLN A 21 17.25 21.35 -30.59
N GLU A 22 16.02 21.65 -31.04
CA GLU A 22 15.72 22.88 -31.77
C GLU A 22 16.00 24.15 -30.95
N SER A 23 15.65 24.11 -29.67
CA SER A 23 15.92 25.21 -28.71
C SER A 23 17.39 25.33 -28.29
N GLY A 24 18.24 24.39 -28.68
CA GLY A 24 19.66 24.36 -28.30
C GLY A 24 19.96 23.97 -26.85
N VAL A 25 18.91 23.58 -26.10
CA VAL A 25 19.08 23.11 -24.70
C VAL A 25 19.65 21.70 -24.64
N CYS A 26 19.30 20.84 -25.60
CA CYS A 26 19.87 19.52 -25.73
C CYS A 26 21.16 19.58 -26.59
N PHE A 27 22.31 19.57 -25.96
CA PHE A 27 23.62 19.66 -26.64
C PHE A 27 24.21 18.27 -27.00
N LYS A 28 23.72 17.18 -26.40
CA LYS A 28 24.23 15.81 -26.65
C LYS A 28 23.20 14.76 -26.30
N ILE A 29 23.16 13.70 -27.10
CA ILE A 29 22.39 12.47 -26.84
C ILE A 29 23.37 11.30 -26.91
N GLU A 30 23.43 10.50 -25.87
CA GLU A 30 24.29 9.30 -25.79
C GLU A 30 23.45 8.06 -25.54
N LYS A 31 23.88 6.94 -26.11
CA LYS A 31 23.32 5.63 -25.77
C LYS A 31 23.79 5.25 -24.37
N HIS A 32 22.83 4.93 -23.50
CA HIS A 32 23.07 4.49 -22.14
C HIS A 32 22.40 3.15 -21.89
N LEU A 33 23.17 2.14 -21.50
CA LEU A 33 22.66 0.83 -21.13
C LEU A 33 22.27 0.84 -19.66
N HIS A 34 21.01 0.60 -19.35
CA HIS A 34 20.48 0.49 -18.00
C HIS A 34 19.31 -0.48 -17.95
N SER A 35 18.99 -0.97 -16.75
CA SER A 35 17.81 -1.80 -16.53
C SER A 35 16.56 -0.94 -16.54
N VAL A 36 15.55 -1.35 -17.31
CA VAL A 36 14.25 -0.69 -17.39
C VAL A 36 13.21 -1.56 -16.69
N GLY A 37 12.55 -0.99 -15.68
CA GLY A 37 11.47 -1.68 -14.97
C GLY A 37 10.28 -1.94 -15.87
N HIS A 38 9.73 -3.15 -15.80
CA HIS A 38 8.51 -3.54 -16.49
C HIS A 38 7.49 -4.05 -15.49
N SER A 39 6.21 -3.78 -15.75
CA SER A 39 5.13 -4.35 -14.96
C SER A 39 5.10 -5.87 -15.13
N GLU A 40 5.15 -6.58 -14.02
CA GLU A 40 5.10 -8.04 -13.99
C GLU A 40 3.82 -8.60 -14.63
N ARG A 41 2.73 -7.85 -14.54
CA ARG A 41 1.41 -8.27 -15.04
C ARG A 41 1.17 -7.96 -16.53
N SER A 42 1.62 -6.80 -16.99
CA SER A 42 1.34 -6.32 -18.37
C SER A 42 2.55 -6.32 -19.28
N GLY A 43 3.77 -6.46 -18.74
CA GLY A 43 5.01 -6.27 -19.49
C GLY A 43 5.27 -4.82 -19.91
N ALA A 44 4.39 -3.87 -19.55
CA ALA A 44 4.57 -2.46 -19.91
C ALA A 44 5.72 -1.84 -19.12
N VAL A 45 6.45 -0.92 -19.75
CA VAL A 45 7.49 -0.12 -19.10
C VAL A 45 6.87 0.68 -17.96
N VAL A 46 7.46 0.61 -16.75
CA VAL A 46 7.02 1.35 -15.57
C VAL A 46 7.55 2.78 -15.67
N GLU A 47 6.65 3.74 -15.47
CA GLU A 47 6.98 5.16 -15.39
C GLU A 47 6.29 5.81 -14.18
N PRO A 48 6.90 6.85 -13.57
CA PRO A 48 6.27 7.57 -12.46
C PRO A 48 4.95 8.20 -12.89
N TYR A 49 3.90 7.95 -12.12
CA TYR A 49 2.59 8.54 -12.32
C TYR A 49 1.99 8.93 -10.96
N LEU A 50 1.63 10.19 -10.80
CA LEU A 50 1.00 10.67 -9.56
C LEU A 50 -0.49 10.35 -9.61
N SER A 51 -0.97 9.64 -8.61
CA SER A 51 -2.38 9.31 -8.42
C SER A 51 -2.75 9.39 -6.94
N LYS A 52 -4.04 9.58 -6.67
CA LYS A 52 -4.55 9.47 -5.30
C LYS A 52 -4.49 8.02 -4.87
N GLN A 53 -3.99 7.78 -3.67
CA GLN A 53 -3.87 6.45 -3.09
C GLN A 53 -4.28 6.50 -1.62
N TRP A 54 -4.69 5.35 -1.09
CA TRP A 54 -4.95 5.17 0.32
C TRP A 54 -3.70 4.72 1.05
N PHE A 55 -3.39 5.38 2.16
CA PHE A 55 -2.24 5.08 2.98
C PHE A 55 -2.64 4.83 4.42
N VAL A 56 -1.96 3.90 5.07
CA VAL A 56 -1.97 3.77 6.53
C VAL A 56 -0.75 4.51 7.08
N ALA A 57 -0.98 5.41 8.03
CA ALA A 57 0.09 6.06 8.78
C ALA A 57 0.74 5.03 9.71
N MET A 58 1.86 4.47 9.30
CA MET A 58 2.49 3.33 9.97
C MET A 58 3.27 3.72 11.23
N LYS A 59 3.85 4.91 11.27
CA LYS A 59 4.71 5.32 12.38
C LYS A 59 4.07 5.18 13.77
N PRO A 60 2.82 5.64 14.02
CA PRO A 60 2.19 5.48 15.34
C PRO A 60 1.96 4.02 15.75
N LEU A 61 1.78 3.12 14.77
CA LEU A 61 1.61 1.68 15.02
C LEU A 61 2.95 1.03 15.35
N ALA A 62 3.98 1.36 14.58
CA ALA A 62 5.33 0.86 14.78
C ALA A 62 5.91 1.29 16.13
N ASP A 63 5.66 2.52 16.56
CA ASP A 63 6.10 3.00 17.88
C ASP A 63 5.54 2.15 19.02
N LYS A 64 4.28 1.72 18.92
CA LYS A 64 3.67 0.79 19.90
C LYS A 64 4.33 -0.59 19.90
N VAL A 65 4.69 -1.10 18.72
CA VAL A 65 5.41 -2.38 18.61
C VAL A 65 6.77 -2.27 19.27
N LEU A 66 7.52 -1.19 18.98
CA LEU A 66 8.85 -0.96 19.57
C LEU A 66 8.78 -0.74 21.08
N GLU A 67 7.71 -0.11 21.58
CA GLU A 67 7.47 0.03 23.01
C GLU A 67 7.20 -1.32 23.66
N ASN A 68 6.33 -2.14 23.05
CA ASN A 68 6.04 -3.49 23.55
C ASN A 68 7.28 -4.40 23.57
N GLN A 69 8.19 -4.26 22.60
CA GLN A 69 9.43 -5.07 22.56
C GLN A 69 10.43 -4.69 23.69
N LYS A 70 10.22 -3.59 24.39
CA LYS A 70 11.00 -3.20 25.58
C LYS A 70 10.43 -3.76 26.89
N ASP A 71 9.20 -4.24 26.88
CA ASP A 71 8.54 -4.86 28.03
C ASP A 71 8.91 -6.33 28.13
N GLU A 72 9.64 -6.71 29.17
CA GLU A 72 10.13 -8.09 29.36
C GLU A 72 8.99 -9.12 29.49
N ASP A 73 7.82 -8.71 29.98
CA ASP A 73 6.67 -9.60 30.19
C ASP A 73 5.76 -9.66 28.94
N GLY A 74 5.72 -8.59 28.12
CA GLY A 74 4.83 -8.47 26.99
C GLY A 74 5.48 -8.67 25.62
N LYS A 75 6.80 -8.69 25.55
CA LYS A 75 7.51 -8.77 24.25
C LYS A 75 7.32 -10.09 23.53
N VAL A 76 7.38 -10.02 22.21
CA VAL A 76 7.45 -11.21 21.36
C VAL A 76 8.88 -11.73 21.34
N ASN A 77 9.05 -12.99 21.69
CA ASN A 77 10.34 -13.69 21.66
C ASN A 77 10.55 -14.33 20.29
N PHE A 78 11.67 -14.05 19.65
CA PHE A 78 12.02 -14.57 18.34
C PHE A 78 12.93 -15.81 18.42
N TYR A 79 12.68 -16.79 17.56
CA TYR A 79 13.52 -17.97 17.40
C TYR A 79 13.86 -18.17 15.91
N PRO A 80 15.11 -17.97 15.47
CA PRO A 80 16.30 -17.56 16.28
C PRO A 80 16.23 -16.09 16.75
N PRO A 81 16.86 -15.73 17.88
CA PRO A 81 16.77 -14.38 18.48
C PRO A 81 17.23 -13.24 17.57
N ARG A 82 18.08 -13.51 16.59
CA ARG A 82 18.57 -12.49 15.62
C ARG A 82 17.43 -11.75 14.87
N PHE A 83 16.26 -12.38 14.73
CA PHE A 83 15.13 -11.79 14.05
C PHE A 83 14.44 -10.67 14.83
N GLU A 84 14.67 -10.56 16.12
CA GLU A 84 14.25 -9.38 16.90
C GLU A 84 14.91 -8.10 16.38
N HIS A 85 16.19 -8.16 16.03
CA HIS A 85 16.88 -7.03 15.39
C HIS A 85 16.28 -6.69 14.03
N THR A 86 15.87 -7.70 13.26
CA THR A 86 15.20 -7.49 11.96
C THR A 86 13.88 -6.75 12.15
N LEU A 87 13.04 -7.17 13.09
CA LEU A 87 11.79 -6.48 13.42
C LEU A 87 12.04 -5.03 13.83
N ASN A 88 12.94 -4.82 14.80
CA ASN A 88 13.21 -3.48 15.33
C ASN A 88 13.71 -2.52 14.23
N THR A 89 14.67 -2.97 13.42
CA THR A 89 15.20 -2.17 12.30
C THR A 89 14.10 -1.82 11.29
N TRP A 90 13.20 -2.76 11.00
CA TRP A 90 12.09 -2.52 10.09
C TRP A 90 11.12 -1.49 10.67
N MET A 91 10.70 -1.64 11.94
CA MET A 91 9.77 -0.74 12.60
C MET A 91 10.34 0.68 12.79
N GLU A 92 11.62 0.81 13.07
CA GLU A 92 12.31 2.10 13.19
C GLU A 92 12.32 2.91 11.88
N ASN A 93 12.39 2.20 10.74
CA ASN A 93 12.51 2.81 9.42
C ASN A 93 11.23 2.70 8.56
N ILE A 94 10.12 2.29 9.16
CA ILE A 94 8.89 2.02 8.43
C ILE A 94 8.35 3.27 7.75
N GLN A 95 7.88 3.12 6.53
CA GLN A 95 7.21 4.16 5.76
C GLN A 95 5.70 3.91 5.76
N ASP A 96 4.93 4.95 5.47
CA ASP A 96 3.49 4.82 5.31
C ASP A 96 3.14 3.79 4.24
N TRP A 97 2.21 2.92 4.55
CA TRP A 97 1.84 1.80 3.69
C TRP A 97 0.73 2.17 2.74
N CYS A 98 1.02 2.17 1.44
CA CYS A 98 0.00 2.28 0.41
C CYS A 98 -0.81 0.98 0.35
N ILE A 99 -2.09 1.07 0.67
CA ILE A 99 -2.99 -0.10 0.76
C ILE A 99 -3.96 -0.23 -0.42
N SER A 100 -4.02 0.75 -1.31
CA SER A 100 -4.87 0.68 -2.51
C SER A 100 -4.14 0.00 -3.66
N ARG A 101 -4.89 -0.81 -4.43
CA ARG A 101 -4.40 -1.52 -5.63
C ARG A 101 -5.38 -1.35 -6.77
N GLN A 102 -4.87 -1.05 -7.95
CA GLN A 102 -5.64 -0.90 -9.18
C GLN A 102 -5.82 -2.27 -9.84
N LEU A 103 -6.65 -3.12 -9.23
CA LEU A 103 -6.93 -4.49 -9.67
C LEU A 103 -8.43 -4.68 -9.88
N TRP A 104 -8.80 -5.55 -10.79
CA TRP A 104 -10.20 -5.87 -11.06
C TRP A 104 -10.82 -6.81 -10.02
N TRP A 105 -10.00 -7.52 -9.26
CA TRP A 105 -10.44 -8.48 -8.27
C TRP A 105 -9.77 -8.22 -6.92
N GLY A 106 -10.54 -8.23 -5.86
CA GLY A 106 -10.07 -8.05 -4.49
C GLY A 106 -11.16 -7.48 -3.57
N HIS A 107 -10.79 -7.14 -2.35
CA HIS A 107 -11.66 -6.46 -1.40
C HIS A 107 -11.77 -4.99 -1.80
N ARG A 108 -12.91 -4.55 -2.26
CA ARG A 108 -13.12 -3.14 -2.60
C ARG A 108 -13.00 -2.26 -1.37
N ILE A 109 -12.37 -1.11 -1.56
CA ILE A 109 -12.23 -0.11 -0.49
C ILE A 109 -13.64 0.39 -0.13
N PRO A 110 -14.05 0.35 1.16
CA PRO A 110 -15.36 0.76 1.62
C PRO A 110 -15.44 2.28 1.77
N ALA A 111 -15.15 2.99 0.69
CA ALA A 111 -15.20 4.44 0.60
C ALA A 111 -16.00 4.88 -0.63
N TRP A 112 -16.77 5.92 -0.47
CA TRP A 112 -17.64 6.49 -1.51
C TRP A 112 -17.38 7.98 -1.60
N TYR A 113 -17.32 8.48 -2.82
CA TYR A 113 -17.08 9.89 -3.14
C TYR A 113 -18.39 10.52 -3.61
N HIS A 114 -18.83 11.59 -2.96
CA HIS A 114 -19.98 12.35 -3.41
C HIS A 114 -19.69 13.01 -4.76
N LYS A 115 -20.57 12.80 -5.74
CA LYS A 115 -20.36 13.18 -7.15
C LYS A 115 -20.17 14.68 -7.36
N GLU A 116 -20.85 15.51 -6.55
CA GLU A 116 -20.82 16.97 -6.69
C GLU A 116 -19.77 17.62 -5.77
N THR A 117 -19.73 17.20 -4.50
CA THR A 117 -18.87 17.83 -3.49
C THR A 117 -17.48 17.21 -3.37
N GLY A 118 -17.32 15.95 -3.80
CA GLY A 118 -16.10 15.19 -3.61
C GLY A 118 -15.90 14.74 -2.15
N GLU A 119 -16.89 14.94 -1.28
CA GLU A 119 -16.84 14.47 0.10
C GLU A 119 -16.70 12.96 0.15
N VAL A 120 -15.88 12.47 1.09
CA VAL A 120 -15.59 11.04 1.23
C VAL A 120 -16.39 10.48 2.40
N TYR A 121 -17.23 9.49 2.11
CA TYR A 121 -17.94 8.69 3.09
C TYR A 121 -17.26 7.33 3.23
N VAL A 122 -16.91 6.92 4.44
CA VAL A 122 -16.24 5.64 4.73
C VAL A 122 -17.07 4.89 5.77
N ASP A 123 -17.60 3.73 5.38
CA ASP A 123 -18.38 2.87 6.29
C ASP A 123 -18.40 1.43 5.72
N VAL A 124 -18.77 0.46 6.54
CA VAL A 124 -19.02 -0.93 6.11
C VAL A 124 -20.23 -1.00 5.16
N ASN A 125 -21.21 -0.14 5.37
CA ASN A 125 -22.42 -0.04 4.55
C ASN A 125 -22.31 1.17 3.61
N PRO A 126 -22.89 1.08 2.41
CA PRO A 126 -22.96 2.23 1.51
C PRO A 126 -23.81 3.35 2.11
N PRO A 127 -23.60 4.61 1.68
CA PRO A 127 -24.43 5.73 2.09
C PRO A 127 -25.90 5.51 1.67
N LYS A 128 -26.84 6.10 2.41
CA LYS A 128 -28.30 5.92 2.17
C LYS A 128 -28.74 6.45 0.82
N ASP A 129 -28.10 7.50 0.35
CA ASP A 129 -28.33 8.17 -0.94
C ASP A 129 -27.24 7.80 -1.95
N ILE A 130 -27.01 6.52 -2.10
CA ILE A 130 -25.91 5.93 -2.91
C ILE A 130 -25.91 6.44 -4.36
N GLU A 131 -27.03 6.87 -4.89
CA GLU A 131 -27.15 7.46 -6.22
C GLU A 131 -26.31 8.73 -6.40
N ASN A 132 -26.00 9.42 -5.31
CA ASN A 132 -25.15 10.62 -5.28
C ASN A 132 -23.66 10.31 -5.09
N TYR A 133 -23.31 9.04 -4.91
CA TYR A 133 -21.94 8.64 -4.63
C TYR A 133 -21.40 7.68 -5.70
N VAL A 134 -20.06 7.63 -5.76
CA VAL A 134 -19.32 6.62 -6.51
C VAL A 134 -18.38 5.92 -5.54
N GLN A 135 -18.46 4.60 -5.47
CA GLN A 135 -17.52 3.82 -4.66
C GLN A 135 -16.13 3.87 -5.27
N ASP A 136 -15.11 3.87 -4.41
CA ASP A 136 -13.72 3.73 -4.82
C ASP A 136 -13.55 2.50 -5.74
N GLU A 137 -12.85 2.68 -6.86
CA GLU A 137 -12.64 1.61 -7.84
C GLU A 137 -11.51 0.66 -7.42
N ASP A 138 -10.62 1.13 -6.55
CA ASP A 138 -9.49 0.36 -6.07
C ASP A 138 -9.92 -0.72 -5.08
N VAL A 139 -9.04 -1.69 -4.92
CA VAL A 139 -9.16 -2.76 -3.93
C VAL A 139 -8.06 -2.64 -2.88
N LEU A 140 -8.28 -3.24 -1.72
CA LEU A 140 -7.29 -3.30 -0.67
C LEU A 140 -6.16 -4.27 -1.02
N ASP A 141 -4.95 -3.94 -0.58
CA ASP A 141 -3.81 -4.85 -0.60
C ASP A 141 -4.16 -6.17 0.09
N THR A 142 -3.74 -7.28 -0.48
CA THR A 142 -3.98 -8.62 0.06
C THR A 142 -3.49 -8.75 1.50
N TRP A 143 -2.34 -8.16 1.83
CA TRP A 143 -1.76 -8.18 3.16
C TRP A 143 -2.56 -7.39 4.20
N TYR A 144 -3.37 -6.45 3.77
CA TYR A 144 -4.24 -5.69 4.68
C TYR A 144 -5.23 -6.58 5.42
N SER A 145 -5.88 -7.51 4.72
CA SER A 145 -6.77 -8.50 5.33
C SER A 145 -6.00 -9.70 5.92
N SER A 146 -4.92 -10.12 5.29
CA SER A 146 -4.11 -11.26 5.77
C SER A 146 -3.49 -11.01 7.15
N ALA A 147 -3.08 -9.77 7.43
CA ALA A 147 -2.57 -9.37 8.74
C ALA A 147 -3.60 -9.52 9.87
N LEU A 148 -4.89 -9.54 9.55
CA LEU A 148 -5.96 -9.70 10.54
C LEU A 148 -6.26 -11.17 10.87
N PHE A 149 -5.76 -12.12 10.09
CA PHE A 149 -6.08 -13.54 10.21
C PHE A 149 -5.91 -14.11 11.63
N PRO A 150 -4.85 -13.79 12.40
CA PRO A 150 -4.63 -14.40 13.72
C PRO A 150 -5.76 -14.15 14.73
N PHE A 151 -6.61 -13.18 14.49
CA PHE A 151 -7.73 -12.84 15.38
C PHE A 151 -9.09 -12.70 14.67
N SER A 152 -9.13 -12.37 13.39
CA SER A 152 -10.41 -12.23 12.67
C SER A 152 -11.19 -13.54 12.57
N THR A 153 -10.50 -14.67 12.48
CA THR A 153 -11.10 -16.01 12.44
C THR A 153 -11.63 -16.47 13.79
N LEU A 154 -11.30 -15.77 14.87
CA LEU A 154 -11.70 -16.09 16.24
C LEU A 154 -12.93 -15.27 16.70
N GLY A 155 -13.61 -14.60 15.78
CA GLY A 155 -14.82 -13.85 16.06
C GLY A 155 -14.63 -12.33 16.17
N TRP A 156 -13.41 -11.81 16.06
CA TRP A 156 -13.19 -10.36 16.01
C TRP A 156 -14.09 -9.70 14.91
N PRO A 157 -14.72 -8.54 15.13
CA PRO A 157 -14.46 -7.58 16.23
C PRO A 157 -15.21 -7.84 17.54
N ASP A 158 -15.96 -8.95 17.69
CA ASP A 158 -16.56 -9.31 18.97
C ASP A 158 -15.48 -9.82 19.94
N LEU A 159 -15.03 -8.93 20.82
CA LEU A 159 -14.02 -9.26 21.84
C LEU A 159 -14.56 -10.21 22.93
N GLU A 160 -15.89 -10.42 22.99
CA GLU A 160 -16.52 -11.33 23.92
C GLU A 160 -16.67 -12.75 23.37
N SER A 161 -16.34 -12.98 22.09
CA SER A 161 -16.33 -14.31 21.49
C SER A 161 -15.50 -15.30 22.33
N GLU A 162 -16.05 -16.50 22.55
CA GLU A 162 -15.37 -17.54 23.33
C GLU A 162 -14.03 -17.94 22.72
N ASP A 163 -13.99 -18.06 21.39
CA ASP A 163 -12.76 -18.43 20.68
C ASP A 163 -11.72 -17.31 20.76
N PHE A 164 -12.14 -16.04 20.64
CA PHE A 164 -11.23 -14.91 20.78
C PHE A 164 -10.59 -14.88 22.18
N LYS A 165 -11.38 -14.98 23.24
CA LYS A 165 -10.89 -15.01 24.62
C LYS A 165 -9.98 -16.18 24.93
N ARG A 166 -10.22 -17.30 24.28
CA ARG A 166 -9.47 -18.55 24.53
C ARG A 166 -8.16 -18.63 23.78
N TYR A 167 -8.12 -18.16 22.53
CA TYR A 167 -7.01 -18.42 21.63
C TYR A 167 -6.20 -17.19 21.24
N TYR A 168 -6.67 -15.99 21.59
CA TYR A 168 -5.94 -14.75 21.36
C TYR A 168 -5.54 -14.06 22.68
N PRO A 169 -4.28 -13.60 22.83
CA PRO A 169 -3.19 -13.67 21.87
C PRO A 169 -2.64 -15.11 21.67
N ASN A 170 -2.13 -15.36 20.47
CA ASN A 170 -1.55 -16.66 20.14
C ASN A 170 -0.27 -16.92 20.95
N SER A 171 -0.08 -18.16 21.40
CA SER A 171 1.12 -18.53 22.14
C SER A 171 2.35 -18.69 21.26
N CYS A 172 2.16 -19.01 19.99
CA CYS A 172 3.25 -19.22 19.03
C CYS A 172 2.77 -18.93 17.61
N LEU A 173 3.58 -18.20 16.83
CA LEU A 173 3.40 -17.99 15.41
C LEU A 173 4.63 -18.50 14.66
N VAL A 174 4.42 -19.34 13.66
CA VAL A 174 5.50 -19.84 12.79
C VAL A 174 5.33 -19.26 11.41
N THR A 175 6.33 -18.54 10.93
CA THR A 175 6.31 -17.85 9.63
C THR A 175 7.53 -18.20 8.79
N GLY A 176 7.48 -17.88 7.49
CA GLY A 176 8.68 -17.69 6.70
C GLY A 176 9.48 -16.47 7.21
N TYR A 177 10.78 -16.46 6.93
CA TYR A 177 11.68 -15.38 7.37
C TYR A 177 11.38 -14.03 6.72
N ASP A 178 10.65 -14.04 5.64
CA ASP A 178 10.21 -12.87 4.85
C ASP A 178 8.94 -12.19 5.39
N ILE A 179 8.34 -12.78 6.44
CA ILE A 179 7.11 -12.26 7.07
C ILE A 179 7.38 -11.48 8.37
N ILE A 180 8.60 -11.53 8.86
CA ILE A 180 8.98 -10.89 10.15
C ILE A 180 9.04 -9.37 10.01
#